data_61137d72508003289b2dec2c769341c1
#
_entry.id   61137d72508003289b2dec2c769341c1
#
_cell.length_a   1.000
_cell.length_b   1.000
_cell.length_c   1.000
_cell.angle_alpha   90.00
_cell.angle_beta   90.00
_cell.angle_gamma   90.00
#
_symmetry.space_group_name_H-M   'P 1'
#
loop_
_entity.id
_entity.type
_entity.pdbx_description
1 polymer ?
#
loop_
_entity_poly.entity_id
_entity_poly.type
_entity_poly.pdbx_seq_one_letter_code
_entity_poly.pdbx_strand_id
1 'polypeptide(L)'
;MKISNLIYIFLFSITTSYAQTIPDFTGETADNKNIKIPDDLKGKYSLLCFASSQKAQTELESWLDPVYQKFIAKTGLMDDMYDVNIYFIPVLTGTNLSFAVSIKNKFKENTQEDLLPHVLFCNENGKDILTNLKMQKSDIPYFLLLDKDAKIIYRTSGGYTEEKFDAIDDLIE
;
A
#
# COMPACT_ATOMS: atom_id res chain seq x y z
N MET A 1 11.67 58.33 -29.50
CA MET A 1 11.60 57.57 -28.26
C MET A 1 10.73 56.33 -28.50
N LYS A 2 11.36 55.16 -28.78
CA LYS A 2 10.64 53.89 -29.09
C LYS A 2 10.52 53.08 -27.82
N ILE A 3 9.31 52.91 -27.33
CA ILE A 3 9.02 52.04 -26.19
C ILE A 3 8.83 50.64 -26.75
N SER A 4 9.82 49.78 -26.46
CA SER A 4 9.79 48.34 -26.80
C SER A 4 8.92 47.61 -25.75
N ASN A 5 7.74 47.17 -26.15
CA ASN A 5 6.90 46.32 -25.31
C ASN A 5 7.47 44.90 -25.28
N LEU A 6 8.11 44.57 -24.19
CA LEU A 6 8.60 43.21 -23.90
C LEU A 6 7.44 42.38 -23.31
N ILE A 7 6.79 41.58 -24.15
CA ILE A 7 5.74 40.63 -23.71
C ILE A 7 6.44 39.44 -23.10
N TYR A 8 6.40 39.31 -21.77
CA TYR A 8 6.79 38.12 -21.05
C TYR A 8 5.69 37.04 -21.21
N ILE A 9 5.94 36.05 -22.07
CA ILE A 9 5.10 34.86 -22.17
C ILE A 9 5.53 33.95 -20.99
N PHE A 10 4.71 33.93 -19.95
CA PHE A 10 4.86 33.00 -18.82
C PHE A 10 4.39 31.61 -19.28
N LEU A 11 5.34 30.76 -19.69
CA LEU A 11 5.07 29.36 -20.01
C LEU A 11 4.68 28.64 -18.71
N PHE A 12 3.39 28.46 -18.51
CA PHE A 12 2.85 27.63 -17.45
C PHE A 12 3.07 26.16 -17.85
N SER A 13 4.18 25.55 -17.36
CA SER A 13 4.44 24.12 -17.55
C SER A 13 3.39 23.35 -16.75
N ILE A 14 2.36 22.86 -17.42
CA ILE A 14 1.40 21.91 -16.87
C ILE A 14 2.15 20.57 -16.73
N THR A 15 2.69 20.28 -15.56
CA THR A 15 3.17 18.94 -15.24
C THR A 15 1.96 18.04 -15.08
N THR A 16 1.61 17.29 -16.12
CA THR A 16 0.66 16.19 -16.02
C THR A 16 1.28 15.12 -15.13
N SER A 17 0.90 15.12 -13.86
CA SER A 17 1.20 13.99 -12.96
C SER A 17 0.40 12.79 -13.47
N TYR A 18 1.08 11.86 -14.16
CA TYR A 18 0.47 10.56 -14.47
C TYR A 18 0.36 9.79 -13.15
N ALA A 19 -0.84 9.78 -12.56
CA ALA A 19 -1.15 8.88 -11.46
C ALA A 19 -0.90 7.45 -11.95
N GLN A 20 0.06 6.76 -11.34
CA GLN A 20 0.35 5.37 -11.70
C GLN A 20 -0.82 4.51 -11.25
N THR A 21 -1.43 3.77 -12.19
CA THR A 21 -2.44 2.77 -11.85
C THR A 21 -1.79 1.55 -11.21
N ILE A 22 -2.47 0.96 -10.23
CA ILE A 22 -2.04 -0.31 -9.68
C ILE A 22 -2.32 -1.43 -10.70
N PRO A 23 -1.42 -2.41 -10.91
CA PRO A 23 -1.70 -3.55 -11.78
C PRO A 23 -2.82 -4.41 -11.21
N ASP A 24 -3.54 -5.10 -12.11
CA ASP A 24 -4.57 -6.05 -11.73
C ASP A 24 -3.93 -7.29 -11.11
N PHE A 25 -4.41 -7.67 -9.94
CA PHE A 25 -4.09 -8.94 -9.30
C PHE A 25 -5.20 -9.35 -8.32
N THR A 26 -5.20 -10.62 -7.95
CA THR A 26 -6.16 -11.17 -6.99
C THR A 26 -5.44 -11.70 -5.77
N GLY A 27 -6.14 -11.78 -4.66
CA GLY A 27 -5.60 -12.35 -3.45
C GLY A 27 -6.72 -12.89 -2.55
N GLU A 28 -6.30 -13.66 -1.57
CA GLU A 28 -7.18 -14.17 -0.53
C GLU A 28 -6.68 -13.69 0.83
N THR A 29 -7.55 -13.07 1.61
CA THR A 29 -7.20 -12.64 2.96
C THR A 29 -6.99 -13.85 3.89
N ALA A 30 -6.34 -13.62 5.02
CA ALA A 30 -6.11 -14.71 5.97
C ALA A 30 -7.41 -15.26 6.56
N ASP A 31 -8.51 -14.50 6.57
CA ASP A 31 -9.86 -14.94 6.91
C ASP A 31 -10.66 -15.55 5.74
N ASN A 32 -10.01 -15.80 4.59
CA ASN A 32 -10.51 -16.47 3.37
C ASN A 32 -11.47 -15.63 2.51
N LYS A 33 -11.38 -14.32 2.54
CA LYS A 33 -12.11 -13.44 1.63
C LYS A 33 -11.29 -13.20 0.35
N ASN A 34 -11.89 -13.39 -0.82
CA ASN A 34 -11.24 -13.05 -2.10
C ASN A 34 -11.32 -11.55 -2.36
N ILE A 35 -10.22 -10.96 -2.78
CA ILE A 35 -10.07 -9.54 -3.10
C ILE A 35 -9.50 -9.41 -4.51
N LYS A 36 -10.13 -8.58 -5.33
CA LYS A 36 -9.68 -8.21 -6.68
C LYS A 36 -9.17 -6.79 -6.67
N ILE A 37 -7.90 -6.61 -6.94
CA ILE A 37 -7.28 -5.28 -7.04
C ILE A 37 -7.17 -4.91 -8.53
N PRO A 38 -7.62 -3.72 -8.92
CA PRO A 38 -8.10 -2.59 -8.10
C PRO A 38 -9.62 -2.58 -7.81
N ASP A 39 -10.40 -3.47 -8.36
CA ASP A 39 -11.88 -3.33 -8.39
C ASP A 39 -12.51 -3.24 -6.99
N ASP A 40 -12.11 -4.08 -6.06
CA ASP A 40 -12.66 -4.12 -4.70
C ASP A 40 -12.10 -2.99 -3.79
N LEU A 41 -11.15 -2.20 -4.29
CA LEU A 41 -10.59 -1.04 -3.56
C LEU A 41 -11.32 0.27 -3.85
N LYS A 42 -12.10 0.32 -4.94
CA LYS A 42 -12.77 1.54 -5.38
C LYS A 42 -13.80 2.02 -4.35
N GLY A 43 -13.90 3.33 -4.23
CA GLY A 43 -14.81 4.01 -3.30
C GLY A 43 -14.20 4.38 -1.95
N LYS A 44 -13.02 3.81 -1.61
CA LYS A 44 -12.29 4.09 -0.37
C LYS A 44 -10.82 4.32 -0.65
N TYR A 45 -10.16 5.08 0.21
CA TYR A 45 -8.70 5.08 0.25
C TYR A 45 -8.20 3.67 0.59
N SER A 46 -7.03 3.31 0.12
CA SER A 46 -6.47 1.98 0.37
C SER A 46 -4.97 2.07 0.60
N LEU A 47 -4.50 1.59 1.74
CA LEU A 47 -3.08 1.46 2.06
C LEU A 47 -2.64 0.02 1.85
N LEU A 48 -1.73 -0.19 0.89
CA LEU A 48 -1.16 -1.49 0.55
C LEU A 48 0.30 -1.55 1.00
N CYS A 49 0.61 -2.51 1.87
CA CYS A 49 1.91 -2.68 2.51
C CYS A 49 2.56 -3.98 2.04
N PHE A 50 3.59 -3.90 1.19
CA PHE A 50 4.23 -5.07 0.57
C PHE A 50 5.54 -5.43 1.26
N ALA A 51 5.73 -6.70 1.58
CA ALA A 51 7.00 -7.24 2.07
C ALA A 51 7.35 -8.53 1.33
N SER A 52 8.55 -8.58 0.70
CA SER A 52 8.98 -9.69 -0.15
C SER A 52 10.13 -10.53 0.43
N SER A 53 10.57 -10.24 1.64
CA SER A 53 11.59 -10.99 2.36
C SER A 53 11.38 -10.92 3.87
N GLN A 54 12.06 -11.78 4.60
CA GLN A 54 12.04 -11.75 6.07
C GLN A 54 12.51 -10.41 6.62
N LYS A 55 13.54 -9.80 6.01
CA LYS A 55 14.05 -8.49 6.45
C LYS A 55 13.02 -7.38 6.19
N ALA A 56 12.39 -7.37 5.00
CA ALA A 56 11.31 -6.44 4.70
C ALA A 56 10.12 -6.61 5.65
N GLN A 57 9.80 -7.85 6.04
CA GLN A 57 8.75 -8.12 7.02
C GLN A 57 9.09 -7.53 8.39
N THR A 58 10.32 -7.73 8.88
CA THR A 58 10.75 -7.15 10.17
C THR A 58 10.69 -5.62 10.18
N GLU A 59 11.05 -4.96 9.05
CA GLU A 59 10.90 -3.52 8.94
C GLU A 59 9.42 -3.09 8.85
N LEU A 60 8.57 -3.89 8.18
CA LEU A 60 7.12 -3.63 8.10
C LEU A 60 6.46 -3.74 9.48
N GLU A 61 6.94 -4.63 10.35
CA GLU A 61 6.44 -4.76 11.72
C GLU A 61 6.50 -3.45 12.50
N SER A 62 7.44 -2.55 12.20
CA SER A 62 7.50 -1.22 12.81
C SER A 62 6.29 -0.32 12.48
N TRP A 63 5.57 -0.62 11.42
CA TRP A 63 4.36 0.09 10.98
C TRP A 63 3.07 -0.49 11.53
N LEU A 64 3.11 -1.75 12.03
CA LEU A 64 1.90 -2.47 12.42
C LEU A 64 1.12 -1.70 13.50
N ASP A 65 1.78 -1.33 14.60
CA ASP A 65 1.10 -0.66 15.71
C ASP A 65 0.48 0.70 15.31
N PRO A 66 1.22 1.66 14.72
CA PRO A 66 0.61 2.93 14.31
C PRO A 66 -0.52 2.77 13.28
N VAL A 67 -0.37 1.88 12.29
CA VAL A 67 -1.43 1.61 11.30
C VAL A 67 -2.64 0.94 11.94
N TYR A 68 -2.40 -0.03 12.82
CA TYR A 68 -3.45 -0.73 13.54
C TYR A 68 -4.26 0.22 14.42
N GLN A 69 -3.59 1.00 15.28
CA GLN A 69 -4.27 1.92 16.20
C GLN A 69 -5.10 2.96 15.46
N LYS A 70 -4.58 3.54 14.39
CA LYS A 70 -5.22 4.62 13.65
C LYS A 70 -6.36 4.15 12.76
N PHE A 71 -6.13 3.12 11.94
CA PHE A 71 -7.02 2.78 10.83
C PHE A 71 -7.84 1.51 11.05
N ILE A 72 -7.40 0.60 11.96
CA ILE A 72 -8.09 -0.68 12.20
C ILE A 72 -8.84 -0.62 13.52
N ALA A 73 -8.13 -0.46 14.64
CA ALA A 73 -8.72 -0.38 15.97
C ALA A 73 -9.38 0.98 16.26
N LYS A 74 -8.95 2.03 15.55
CA LYS A 74 -9.52 3.39 15.64
C LYS A 74 -9.61 3.91 17.07
N THR A 75 -8.47 3.90 17.75
CA THR A 75 -8.40 4.20 19.19
C THR A 75 -8.34 5.70 19.51
N GLY A 76 -8.00 6.54 18.53
CA GLY A 76 -7.99 8.00 18.68
C GLY A 76 -9.38 8.61 18.58
N LEU A 77 -9.51 9.82 19.12
CA LEU A 77 -10.80 10.52 19.25
C LEU A 77 -11.54 10.75 17.92
N MET A 78 -10.80 10.89 16.80
CA MET A 78 -11.34 11.17 15.46
C MET A 78 -11.13 10.01 14.49
N ASP A 79 -10.58 8.89 14.93
CA ASP A 79 -10.18 7.79 14.03
C ASP A 79 -11.38 7.08 13.39
N ASP A 80 -12.56 7.14 14.00
CA ASP A 80 -13.80 6.60 13.42
C ASP A 80 -14.18 7.23 12.08
N MET A 81 -13.63 8.41 11.76
CA MET A 81 -13.86 9.08 10.47
C MET A 81 -13.12 8.41 9.31
N TYR A 82 -12.07 7.64 9.58
CA TYR A 82 -11.31 6.96 8.55
C TYR A 82 -12.04 5.72 8.04
N ASP A 83 -12.38 5.71 6.75
CA ASP A 83 -12.88 4.54 6.04
C ASP A 83 -11.86 4.13 4.97
N VAL A 84 -10.85 3.37 5.41
CA VAL A 84 -9.65 3.01 4.64
C VAL A 84 -9.50 1.50 4.58
N ASN A 85 -9.24 0.97 3.39
CA ASN A 85 -8.81 -0.42 3.24
C ASN A 85 -7.33 -0.53 3.62
N ILE A 86 -6.99 -1.44 4.53
CA ILE A 86 -5.61 -1.71 4.91
C ILE A 86 -5.28 -3.16 4.51
N TYR A 87 -4.22 -3.35 3.72
CA TYR A 87 -3.74 -4.69 3.38
C TYR A 87 -2.24 -4.82 3.57
N PHE A 88 -1.84 -5.71 4.46
CA PHE A 88 -0.47 -6.21 4.58
C PHE A 88 -0.30 -7.38 3.62
N ILE A 89 0.62 -7.26 2.67
CA ILE A 89 0.76 -8.17 1.53
C ILE A 89 2.13 -8.85 1.57
N PRO A 90 2.22 -10.05 2.17
CA PRO A 90 3.42 -10.87 2.06
C PRO A 90 3.56 -11.36 0.61
N VAL A 91 4.61 -10.90 -0.07
CA VAL A 91 4.86 -11.23 -1.47
C VAL A 91 5.69 -12.52 -1.55
N LEU A 92 5.02 -13.62 -1.90
CA LEU A 92 5.67 -14.91 -2.05
C LEU A 92 6.29 -15.04 -3.44
N THR A 93 7.57 -15.42 -3.50
CA THR A 93 8.31 -15.59 -4.76
C THR A 93 9.07 -16.93 -4.76
N GLY A 94 9.36 -17.47 -5.95
CA GLY A 94 10.19 -18.67 -6.08
C GLY A 94 9.64 -19.88 -5.33
N THR A 95 10.49 -20.56 -4.57
CA THR A 95 10.11 -21.76 -3.81
C THR A 95 9.05 -21.52 -2.75
N ASN A 96 8.92 -20.29 -2.23
CA ASN A 96 7.91 -19.96 -1.23
C ASN A 96 6.48 -20.07 -1.76
N LEU A 97 6.27 -19.97 -3.07
CA LEU A 97 4.97 -20.22 -3.69
C LEU A 97 4.45 -21.64 -3.43
N SER A 98 5.34 -22.63 -3.43
CA SER A 98 4.96 -24.02 -3.14
C SER A 98 4.51 -24.24 -1.68
N PHE A 99 4.86 -23.33 -0.79
CA PHE A 99 4.50 -23.36 0.63
C PHE A 99 3.44 -22.35 1.02
N ALA A 100 2.82 -21.65 0.05
CA ALA A 100 1.87 -20.57 0.30
C ALA A 100 0.76 -20.96 1.27
N VAL A 101 0.16 -22.14 1.10
CA VAL A 101 -0.91 -22.64 1.98
C VAL A 101 -0.39 -22.86 3.41
N SER A 102 0.81 -23.45 3.55
CA SER A 102 1.41 -23.68 4.88
C SER A 102 1.78 -22.36 5.56
N ILE A 103 2.30 -21.39 4.79
CA ILE A 103 2.62 -20.05 5.31
C ILE A 103 1.34 -19.34 5.77
N LYS A 104 0.28 -19.38 4.98
CA LYS A 104 -1.03 -18.80 5.32
C LYS A 104 -1.59 -19.43 6.61
N ASN A 105 -1.56 -20.76 6.73
CA ASN A 105 -2.08 -21.45 7.92
C ASN A 105 -1.29 -21.07 9.18
N LYS A 106 0.05 -21.10 9.12
CA LYS A 106 0.90 -20.66 10.23
C LYS A 106 0.67 -19.20 10.62
N PHE A 107 0.45 -18.33 9.62
CA PHE A 107 0.14 -16.94 9.86
C PHE A 107 -1.18 -16.82 10.64
N LYS A 108 -2.21 -17.51 10.18
CA LYS A 108 -3.53 -17.54 10.81
C LYS A 108 -3.50 -18.00 12.27
N GLU A 109 -2.67 -19.01 12.59
CA GLU A 109 -2.51 -19.54 13.94
C GLU A 109 -1.81 -18.57 14.91
N ASN A 110 -0.98 -17.65 14.39
CA ASN A 110 -0.13 -16.76 15.19
C ASN A 110 -0.55 -15.28 15.13
N THR A 111 -1.63 -14.96 14.44
CA THR A 111 -2.08 -13.57 14.25
C THR A 111 -3.38 -13.32 14.99
N GLN A 112 -3.54 -12.12 15.54
CA GLN A 112 -4.77 -11.68 16.17
C GLN A 112 -5.93 -11.73 15.16
N GLU A 113 -7.12 -12.10 15.62
CA GLU A 113 -8.28 -12.37 14.78
C GLU A 113 -8.71 -11.14 13.95
N ASP A 114 -8.61 -9.96 14.54
CA ASP A 114 -8.95 -8.68 13.91
C ASP A 114 -7.95 -8.22 12.83
N LEU A 115 -6.74 -8.78 12.80
CA LEU A 115 -5.76 -8.54 11.73
C LEU A 115 -5.92 -9.49 10.53
N LEU A 116 -6.63 -10.61 10.68
CA LEU A 116 -6.76 -11.60 9.60
C LEU A 116 -7.40 -11.02 8.31
N PRO A 117 -8.43 -10.15 8.37
CA PRO A 117 -9.00 -9.53 7.18
C PRO A 117 -8.04 -8.58 6.44
N HIS A 118 -7.00 -8.13 7.14
CA HIS A 118 -6.03 -7.14 6.65
C HIS A 118 -4.76 -7.77 6.08
N VAL A 119 -4.61 -9.09 6.11
CA VAL A 119 -3.45 -9.78 5.50
C VAL A 119 -3.88 -10.46 4.23
N LEU A 120 -3.35 -10.01 3.08
CA LEU A 120 -3.72 -10.44 1.75
C LEU A 120 -2.61 -11.25 1.10
N PHE A 121 -2.86 -12.52 0.82
CA PHE A 121 -1.98 -13.41 0.07
C PHE A 121 -2.33 -13.36 -1.41
N CYS A 122 -1.39 -12.91 -2.26
CA CYS A 122 -1.61 -12.82 -3.69
C CYS A 122 -1.64 -14.23 -4.32
N ASN A 123 -2.55 -14.42 -5.29
CA ASN A 123 -2.66 -15.66 -6.06
C ASN A 123 -1.65 -15.69 -7.21
N GLU A 124 -1.26 -14.52 -7.73
CA GLU A 124 -0.30 -14.36 -8.80
C GLU A 124 1.15 -14.47 -8.28
N ASN A 125 2.07 -14.63 -9.24
CA ASN A 125 3.50 -14.62 -8.93
C ASN A 125 3.91 -13.24 -8.39
N GLY A 126 4.32 -13.19 -7.14
CA GLY A 126 4.74 -11.96 -6.48
C GLY A 126 5.86 -11.21 -7.19
N LYS A 127 6.72 -11.91 -7.96
CA LYS A 127 7.77 -11.27 -8.76
C LYS A 127 7.19 -10.35 -9.84
N ASP A 128 6.08 -10.73 -10.46
CA ASP A 128 5.44 -9.93 -11.50
C ASP A 128 4.80 -8.67 -10.89
N ILE A 129 4.18 -8.79 -9.71
CA ILE A 129 3.64 -7.66 -8.96
C ILE A 129 4.76 -6.67 -8.62
N LEU A 130 5.87 -7.16 -8.04
CA LEU A 130 7.01 -6.31 -7.67
C LEU A 130 7.62 -5.60 -8.88
N THR A 131 7.74 -6.30 -10.01
CA THR A 131 8.29 -5.75 -11.26
C THR A 131 7.39 -4.65 -11.82
N ASN A 132 6.09 -4.91 -11.93
CA ASN A 132 5.11 -3.96 -12.43
C ASN A 132 5.02 -2.70 -11.56
N LEU A 133 5.15 -2.86 -10.25
CA LEU A 133 5.17 -1.76 -9.28
C LEU A 133 6.55 -1.13 -9.11
N LYS A 134 7.57 -1.58 -9.85
CA LYS A 134 8.97 -1.10 -9.75
C LYS A 134 9.55 -1.19 -8.33
N MET A 135 9.18 -2.22 -7.59
CA MET A 135 9.69 -2.51 -6.24
C MET A 135 10.95 -3.37 -6.33
N GLN A 136 12.10 -2.75 -6.58
CA GLN A 136 13.34 -3.46 -6.94
C GLN A 136 14.11 -4.01 -5.75
N LYS A 137 13.97 -3.41 -4.57
CA LYS A 137 14.68 -3.85 -3.36
C LYS A 137 13.82 -4.83 -2.58
N SER A 138 14.27 -6.07 -2.45
CA SER A 138 13.54 -7.11 -1.73
C SER A 138 13.67 -7.03 -0.21
N ASP A 139 14.63 -6.29 0.30
CA ASP A 139 14.99 -6.24 1.73
C ASP A 139 14.34 -5.07 2.50
N ILE A 140 13.52 -4.28 1.84
CA ILE A 140 12.72 -3.21 2.43
C ILE A 140 11.23 -3.37 2.09
N PRO A 141 10.30 -2.99 2.99
CA PRO A 141 8.88 -2.94 2.66
C PRO A 141 8.54 -1.72 1.79
N TYR A 142 7.42 -1.82 1.06
CA TYR A 142 6.87 -0.74 0.26
C TYR A 142 5.43 -0.45 0.67
N PHE A 143 5.06 0.81 0.66
CA PHE A 143 3.73 1.30 1.02
C PHE A 143 3.18 2.12 -0.13
N LEU A 144 1.98 1.78 -0.57
CA LEU A 144 1.24 2.51 -1.60
C LEU A 144 -0.07 2.99 -1.00
N LEU A 145 -0.32 4.30 -1.06
CA LEU A 145 -1.63 4.85 -0.78
C LEU A 145 -2.37 5.07 -2.09
N LEU A 146 -3.57 4.54 -2.19
CA LEU A 146 -4.46 4.68 -3.33
C LEU A 146 -5.64 5.58 -2.95
N ASP A 147 -6.08 6.39 -3.91
CA ASP A 147 -7.30 7.18 -3.79
C ASP A 147 -8.57 6.33 -3.98
N LYS A 148 -9.73 6.98 -3.92
CA LYS A 148 -11.06 6.33 -4.09
C LYS A 148 -11.30 5.77 -5.51
N ASP A 149 -10.47 6.16 -6.49
CA ASP A 149 -10.46 5.61 -7.85
C ASP A 149 -9.42 4.48 -8.01
N ALA A 150 -8.78 4.05 -6.91
CA ALA A 150 -7.68 3.09 -6.87
C ALA A 150 -6.43 3.52 -7.66
N LYS A 151 -6.17 4.82 -7.75
CA LYS A 151 -4.92 5.37 -8.31
C LYS A 151 -3.91 5.58 -7.20
N ILE A 152 -2.64 5.29 -7.47
CA ILE A 152 -1.55 5.51 -6.51
C ILE A 152 -1.30 7.01 -6.39
N ILE A 153 -1.56 7.58 -5.21
CA ILE A 153 -1.35 9.00 -4.89
C ILE A 153 -0.12 9.24 -4.03
N TYR A 154 0.33 8.20 -3.29
CA TYR A 154 1.55 8.30 -2.50
C TYR A 154 2.30 6.97 -2.48
N ARG A 155 3.62 7.05 -2.36
CA ARG A 155 4.51 5.90 -2.26
C ARG A 155 5.63 6.19 -1.28
N THR A 156 5.87 5.25 -0.37
CA THR A 156 7.05 5.27 0.50
C THR A 156 7.63 3.86 0.69
N SER A 157 8.77 3.74 1.36
CA SER A 157 9.42 2.45 1.61
C SER A 157 10.31 2.49 2.85
N GLY A 158 10.67 1.29 3.35
CA GLY A 158 11.50 1.13 4.55
C GLY A 158 10.72 1.22 5.85
N GLY A 159 11.43 1.19 6.98
CA GLY A 159 10.84 1.22 8.32
C GLY A 159 10.03 2.48 8.61
N TYR A 160 9.23 2.40 9.64
CA TYR A 160 8.36 3.49 10.12
C TYR A 160 9.17 4.75 10.46
N THR A 161 8.61 5.89 10.11
CA THR A 161 8.93 7.20 10.68
C THR A 161 7.64 8.00 10.77
N GLU A 162 7.54 8.88 11.76
CA GLU A 162 6.38 9.76 11.95
C GLU A 162 6.10 10.59 10.69
N GLU A 163 7.13 11.17 10.07
CA GLU A 163 7.02 11.94 8.82
C GLU A 163 6.34 11.16 7.68
N LYS A 164 6.68 9.87 7.50
CA LYS A 164 6.06 9.04 6.47
C LYS A 164 4.62 8.69 6.80
N PHE A 165 4.33 8.48 8.08
CA PHE A 165 3.00 8.15 8.54
C PHE A 165 2.08 9.37 8.41
N ASP A 166 2.53 10.54 8.86
CA ASP A 166 1.80 11.81 8.72
C ASP A 166 1.51 12.12 7.25
N ALA A 167 2.47 11.89 6.35
CA ALA A 167 2.26 12.08 4.91
C ALA A 167 1.18 11.15 4.32
N ILE A 168 0.94 9.97 4.93
CA ILE A 168 -0.18 9.09 4.56
C ILE A 168 -1.48 9.61 5.17
N ASP A 169 -1.45 9.96 6.45
CA ASP A 169 -2.62 10.44 7.20
C ASP A 169 -3.21 11.71 6.59
N ASP A 170 -2.36 12.70 6.27
CA ASP A 170 -2.74 13.98 5.66
C ASP A 170 -3.41 13.85 4.28
N LEU A 171 -3.20 12.72 3.58
CA LEU A 171 -3.78 12.46 2.26
C LEU A 171 -5.11 11.69 2.33
N ILE A 172 -5.47 11.15 3.48
CA ILE A 172 -6.71 10.42 3.70
C ILE A 172 -7.76 11.40 4.25
N GLU A 173 -8.61 11.90 3.37
CA GLU A 173 -9.70 12.84 3.69
C GLU A 173 -11.05 12.14 3.85
#